data_6f13ae0d1b8ac36b1340fe1e0e66dc9d
#
_entry.id   6f13ae0d1b8ac36b1340fe1e0e66dc9d
#
_cell.length_a   1.000
_cell.length_b   1.000
_cell.length_c   1.000
_cell.angle_alpha   90.00
_cell.angle_beta   90.00
_cell.angle_gamma   90.00
#
_symmetry.space_group_name_H-M   'P 1'
#
loop_
_entity.id
_entity.type
_entity.pdbx_description
1 polymer ?
#
loop_
_entity_poly.entity_id
_entity_poly.type
_entity_poly.pdbx_seq_one_letter_code
_entity_poly.pdbx_strand_id
1 'polypeptide(L)'
;VIGKSTMMNVMRRLVEEGASPYLPVISAEKKGEDSIFKISGMAVFDREKLVDVIPIDEAKGILWVNDEIERALLVVEQEELGILSAEVQNSKTRIKTEVIEGIPNFYVNIECSAQLLEVISERKSGSLDQKQQKLAEHLLSEAIREETKSAVRRCLLRDHCDVFRFCDHL
;
A
#
# COMPACT_ATOMS: atom_id res chain seq x y z
N VAL A 1 7.86 -0.77 5.52
CA VAL A 1 6.65 -1.61 5.39
C VAL A 1 7.07 -2.97 4.90
N ILE A 2 6.69 -4.04 5.60
CA ILE A 2 6.97 -5.43 5.21
C ILE A 2 5.62 -6.14 5.23
N GLY A 3 5.15 -6.62 4.07
CA GLY A 3 3.97 -7.45 4.00
C GLY A 3 4.22 -8.82 4.64
N LYS A 4 3.18 -9.46 5.14
CA LYS A 4 3.25 -10.81 5.74
C LYS A 4 3.37 -11.90 4.67
N SER A 5 4.33 -11.78 3.76
CA SER A 5 4.58 -12.81 2.74
C SER A 5 5.28 -14.00 3.38
N THR A 6 4.51 -15.05 3.65
CA THR A 6 5.07 -16.35 4.05
C THR A 6 5.12 -17.27 2.84
N MET A 7 6.04 -18.27 2.86
CA MET A 7 6.09 -19.30 1.83
C MET A 7 4.71 -19.96 1.62
N MET A 8 3.97 -20.19 2.70
CA MET A 8 2.62 -20.76 2.65
C MET A 8 1.65 -19.88 1.86
N ASN A 9 1.67 -18.56 2.07
CA ASN A 9 0.82 -17.62 1.33
C ASN A 9 1.15 -17.61 -0.17
N VAL A 10 2.43 -17.66 -0.51
CA VAL A 10 2.87 -17.72 -1.91
C VAL A 10 2.40 -19.04 -2.55
N MET A 11 2.65 -20.18 -1.88
CA MET A 11 2.23 -21.49 -2.38
C MET A 11 0.70 -21.57 -2.56
N ARG A 12 -0.06 -21.01 -1.63
CA ARG A 12 -1.52 -20.95 -1.76
C ARG A 12 -1.94 -20.16 -3.00
N ARG A 13 -1.40 -18.95 -3.21
CA ARG A 13 -1.69 -18.13 -4.40
C ARG A 13 -1.29 -18.77 -5.71
N LEU A 14 -0.26 -19.64 -5.72
CA LEU A 14 0.15 -20.39 -6.91
C LEU A 14 -0.86 -21.45 -7.34
N VAL A 15 -1.61 -22.03 -6.41
CA VAL A 15 -2.59 -23.10 -6.69
C VAL A 15 -4.04 -22.62 -6.74
N GLU A 16 -4.33 -21.42 -6.23
CA GLU A 16 -5.65 -20.79 -6.29
C GLU A 16 -5.90 -20.21 -7.69
N GLU A 17 -7.01 -20.55 -8.30
CA GLU A 17 -7.40 -19.97 -9.58
C GLU A 17 -7.77 -18.50 -9.41
N GLY A 18 -7.27 -17.65 -10.32
CA GLY A 18 -7.53 -16.21 -10.32
C GLY A 18 -6.67 -15.39 -9.37
N ALA A 19 -5.92 -16.00 -8.45
CA ALA A 19 -5.00 -15.29 -7.57
C ALA A 19 -3.58 -15.21 -8.14
N SER A 20 -2.96 -14.04 -8.05
CA SER A 20 -1.59 -13.81 -8.51
C SER A 20 -0.63 -13.70 -7.32
N PRO A 21 0.47 -14.47 -7.29
CA PRO A 21 1.47 -14.37 -6.23
C PRO A 21 2.28 -13.09 -6.34
N TYR A 22 2.78 -12.63 -5.19
CA TYR A 22 3.80 -11.58 -5.14
C TYR A 22 4.81 -11.85 -4.03
N LEU A 23 6.02 -11.35 -4.23
CA LEU A 23 7.15 -11.55 -3.32
C LEU A 23 7.92 -10.23 -3.13
N PRO A 24 8.43 -9.93 -1.92
CA PRO A 24 9.31 -8.79 -1.74
C PRO A 24 10.62 -8.98 -2.50
N VAL A 25 11.07 -7.91 -3.15
CA VAL A 25 12.38 -7.85 -3.81
C VAL A 25 13.39 -7.26 -2.85
N ILE A 26 14.46 -7.99 -2.60
CA ILE A 26 15.55 -7.57 -1.74
C ILE A 26 16.72 -7.13 -2.61
N SER A 27 17.23 -5.93 -2.38
CA SER A 27 18.46 -5.41 -2.97
C SER A 27 19.56 -5.30 -1.92
N ALA A 28 20.80 -5.52 -2.35
CA ALA A 28 21.98 -5.28 -1.53
C ALA A 28 22.63 -3.95 -1.93
N GLU A 29 22.78 -3.05 -0.99
CA GLU A 29 23.55 -1.80 -1.16
C GLU A 29 24.88 -1.91 -0.42
N LYS A 30 25.99 -1.58 -1.10
CA LYS A 30 27.30 -1.44 -0.44
C LYS A 30 27.37 -0.09 0.28
N LYS A 31 27.65 -0.12 1.58
CA LYS A 31 27.90 1.06 2.40
C LYS A 31 29.28 0.95 3.05
N GLY A 32 30.31 1.42 2.33
CA GLY A 32 31.70 1.17 2.70
C GLY A 32 32.10 -0.28 2.50
N GLU A 33 32.58 -0.94 3.56
CA GLU A 33 32.94 -2.38 3.56
C GLU A 33 31.74 -3.29 3.84
N ASP A 34 30.64 -2.74 4.36
CA ASP A 34 29.44 -3.49 4.70
C ASP A 34 28.43 -3.54 3.54
N SER A 35 27.60 -4.59 3.55
CA SER A 35 26.44 -4.71 2.67
C SER A 35 25.15 -4.63 3.49
N ILE A 36 24.27 -3.69 3.11
CA ILE A 36 22.96 -3.53 3.72
C ILE A 36 21.91 -4.09 2.77
N PHE A 37 21.06 -4.98 3.29
CA PHE A 37 19.90 -5.48 2.55
C PHE A 37 18.70 -4.60 2.82
N LYS A 38 18.02 -4.20 1.75
CA LYS A 38 16.75 -3.46 1.84
C LYS A 38 15.69 -4.05 0.92
N ILE A 39 14.44 -3.91 1.30
CA ILE A 39 13.33 -4.21 0.40
C ILE A 39 13.22 -3.05 -0.59
N SER A 40 13.37 -3.34 -1.87
CA SER A 40 13.37 -2.35 -2.95
C SER A 40 12.08 -2.34 -3.77
N GLY A 41 11.24 -3.36 -3.62
CA GLY A 41 10.01 -3.46 -4.37
C GLY A 41 9.27 -4.76 -4.12
N MET A 42 8.35 -5.05 -5.01
CA MET A 42 7.54 -6.26 -5.00
C MET A 42 7.50 -6.88 -6.40
N ALA A 43 7.90 -8.14 -6.51
CA ALA A 43 7.78 -8.93 -7.73
C ALA A 43 6.38 -9.52 -7.80
N VAL A 44 5.70 -9.33 -8.94
CA VAL A 44 4.35 -9.83 -9.21
C VAL A 44 4.45 -10.93 -10.26
N PHE A 45 3.70 -12.01 -10.06
CA PHE A 45 3.74 -13.18 -10.91
C PHE A 45 2.34 -13.50 -11.45
N ASP A 46 2.31 -13.97 -12.71
CA ASP A 46 1.20 -14.74 -13.23
C ASP A 46 1.59 -16.22 -13.13
N ARG A 47 0.99 -16.94 -12.19
CA ARG A 47 1.42 -18.27 -11.77
C ARG A 47 2.92 -18.27 -11.42
N GLU A 48 3.74 -19.07 -12.14
CA GLU A 48 5.19 -19.16 -11.94
C GLU A 48 6.00 -18.10 -12.73
N LYS A 49 5.35 -17.32 -13.59
CA LYS A 49 6.03 -16.36 -14.46
C LYS A 49 6.08 -14.98 -13.85
N LEU A 50 7.28 -14.43 -13.70
CA LEU A 50 7.45 -13.02 -13.32
C LEU A 50 6.86 -12.10 -14.39
N VAL A 51 5.93 -11.24 -14.00
CA VAL A 51 5.26 -10.27 -14.90
C VAL A 51 5.82 -8.87 -14.69
N ASP A 52 5.97 -8.44 -13.44
CA ASP A 52 6.42 -7.08 -13.13
C ASP A 52 7.21 -7.04 -11.81
N VAL A 53 8.04 -5.99 -11.68
CA VAL A 53 8.69 -5.62 -10.42
C VAL A 53 8.28 -4.20 -10.08
N ILE A 54 7.42 -4.09 -9.08
CA ILE A 54 6.84 -2.82 -8.64
C ILE A 54 7.77 -2.17 -7.61
N PRO A 55 8.18 -0.90 -7.79
CA PRO A 55 8.96 -0.17 -6.79
C PRO A 55 8.25 -0.11 -5.44
N ILE A 56 9.02 -0.04 -4.33
CA ILE A 56 8.47 -0.11 -2.97
C ILE A 56 7.42 0.98 -2.68
N ASP A 57 7.59 2.17 -3.25
CA ASP A 57 6.67 3.28 -3.03
C ASP A 57 5.29 3.03 -3.66
N GLU A 58 5.24 2.33 -4.81
CA GLU A 58 3.99 1.92 -5.46
C GLU A 58 3.43 0.61 -4.87
N ALA A 59 4.28 -0.26 -4.34
CA ALA A 59 3.90 -1.56 -3.78
C ALA A 59 3.06 -1.45 -2.50
N LYS A 60 3.12 -0.32 -1.78
CA LYS A 60 2.29 -0.08 -0.59
C LYS A 60 0.80 -0.24 -0.87
N GLY A 61 0.34 0.15 -2.06
CA GLY A 61 -1.06 0.00 -2.47
C GLY A 61 -1.55 -1.46 -2.44
N ILE A 62 -0.68 -2.43 -2.77
CA ILE A 62 -0.99 -3.86 -2.65
C ILE A 62 -1.19 -4.24 -1.19
N LEU A 63 -0.32 -3.76 -0.31
CA LEU A 63 -0.36 -4.08 1.12
C LEU A 63 -1.58 -3.45 1.82
N TRP A 64 -1.99 -2.24 1.39
CA TRP A 64 -3.22 -1.61 1.88
C TRP A 64 -4.45 -2.47 1.59
N VAL A 65 -4.63 -2.89 0.34
CA VAL A 65 -5.81 -3.68 -0.07
C VAL A 65 -5.81 -5.05 0.62
N ASN A 66 -4.65 -5.68 0.76
CA ASN A 66 -4.53 -7.02 1.37
C ASN A 66 -4.57 -7.02 2.91
N ASP A 67 -4.83 -5.88 3.57
CA ASP A 67 -4.82 -5.77 5.04
C ASP A 67 -3.45 -6.18 5.65
N GLU A 68 -2.35 -5.88 4.95
CA GLU A 68 -1.00 -6.30 5.34
C GLU A 68 -0.14 -5.14 5.91
N ILE A 69 -0.70 -3.94 6.04
CA ILE A 69 -0.03 -2.80 6.65
C ILE A 69 -0.10 -2.93 8.18
N GLU A 70 1.03 -3.16 8.82
CA GLU A 70 1.16 -3.07 10.28
C GLU A 70 1.63 -1.68 10.71
N ARG A 71 2.64 -1.15 10.00
CA ARG A 71 3.18 0.20 10.19
C ARG A 71 3.59 0.77 8.84
N ALA A 72 3.29 2.02 8.59
CA ALA A 72 3.71 2.73 7.40
C ALA A 72 3.98 4.20 7.71
N LEU A 73 5.03 4.73 7.13
CA LEU A 73 5.27 6.17 7.13
C LEU A 73 4.55 6.78 5.92
N LEU A 74 3.71 7.77 6.20
CA LEU A 74 3.08 8.62 5.20
C LEU A 74 3.72 10.01 5.29
N VAL A 75 4.10 10.53 4.14
CA VAL A 75 4.61 11.90 4.02
C VAL A 75 3.77 12.59 2.96
N VAL A 76 3.18 13.73 3.34
CA VAL A 76 2.39 14.57 2.43
C VAL A 76 2.89 15.99 2.53
N GLU A 77 2.87 16.69 1.41
CA GLU A 77 3.25 18.10 1.32
C GLU A 77 2.06 18.92 0.87
N GLN A 78 1.83 20.04 1.55
CA GLN A 78 0.75 20.94 1.22
C GLN A 78 1.10 22.36 1.65
N GLU A 79 0.71 23.36 0.84
CA GLU A 79 1.12 24.77 1.00
C GLU A 79 0.77 25.37 2.37
N GLU A 80 -0.41 25.05 2.93
CA GLU A 80 -0.84 25.56 4.24
C GLU A 80 -0.14 24.89 5.42
N LEU A 81 0.14 23.58 5.32
CA LEU A 81 0.70 22.76 6.41
C LEU A 81 2.20 22.55 6.30
N GLY A 82 2.78 22.72 5.09
CA GLY A 82 4.14 22.31 4.80
C GLY A 82 4.25 20.81 4.61
N ILE A 83 5.37 20.21 5.03
CA ILE A 83 5.59 18.76 5.00
C ILE A 83 5.08 18.14 6.31
N LEU A 84 4.16 17.20 6.17
CA LEU A 84 3.57 16.47 7.28
C LEU A 84 3.99 15.00 7.19
N SER A 85 4.55 14.47 8.27
CA SER A 85 4.92 13.07 8.41
C SER A 85 4.06 12.41 9.49
N ALA A 86 3.46 11.28 9.16
CA ALA A 86 2.63 10.50 10.08
C ALA A 86 2.97 9.01 10.00
N GLU A 87 3.03 8.35 11.14
CA GLU A 87 3.20 6.90 11.23
C GLU A 87 1.85 6.24 11.46
N VAL A 88 1.48 5.35 10.55
CA VAL A 88 0.30 4.48 10.73
C VAL A 88 0.62 3.45 11.79
N GLN A 89 -0.23 3.40 12.83
CA GLN A 89 -0.08 2.50 13.97
C GLN A 89 -0.93 1.24 13.83
N ASN A 90 -2.04 1.36 13.11
CA ASN A 90 -2.98 0.28 12.88
C ASN A 90 -3.74 0.53 11.58
N SER A 91 -4.02 -0.53 10.86
CA SER A 91 -4.82 -0.50 9.63
C SER A 91 -5.75 -1.69 9.57
N LYS A 92 -6.93 -1.49 9.00
CA LYS A 92 -7.90 -2.54 8.72
C LYS A 92 -8.58 -2.30 7.39
N THR A 93 -8.51 -3.29 6.51
CA THR A 93 -9.16 -3.25 5.20
C THR A 93 -10.33 -4.23 5.17
N ARG A 94 -11.44 -3.79 4.58
CA ARG A 94 -12.62 -4.61 4.29
C ARG A 94 -13.01 -4.42 2.84
N ILE A 95 -13.27 -5.52 2.15
CA ILE A 95 -13.73 -5.53 0.76
C ILE A 95 -15.18 -5.99 0.76
N LYS A 96 -16.05 -5.24 0.06
CA LYS A 96 -17.42 -5.63 -0.25
C LYS A 96 -17.57 -5.73 -1.76
N THR A 97 -18.37 -6.69 -2.20
CA THR A 97 -18.69 -6.87 -3.62
C THR A 97 -20.19 -6.67 -3.83
N GLU A 98 -20.53 -5.95 -4.89
CA GLU A 98 -21.89 -5.82 -5.38
C GLU A 98 -21.90 -6.10 -6.87
N VAL A 99 -22.84 -6.91 -7.34
CA VAL A 99 -23.01 -7.16 -8.77
C VAL A 99 -24.09 -6.20 -9.30
N ILE A 100 -23.68 -5.26 -10.13
CA ILE A 100 -24.55 -4.26 -10.75
C ILE A 100 -24.59 -4.57 -12.25
N GLU A 101 -25.78 -4.86 -12.78
CA GLU A 101 -25.98 -5.22 -14.19
C GLU A 101 -25.07 -6.36 -14.70
N GLY A 102 -24.78 -7.33 -13.82
CA GLY A 102 -23.90 -8.46 -14.14
C GLY A 102 -22.40 -8.15 -14.04
N ILE A 103 -22.02 -6.94 -13.65
CA ILE A 103 -20.63 -6.50 -13.48
C ILE A 103 -20.29 -6.45 -11.97
N PRO A 104 -19.25 -7.17 -11.51
CA PRO A 104 -18.83 -7.08 -10.13
C PRO A 104 -18.16 -5.72 -9.84
N ASN A 105 -18.60 -5.09 -8.77
CA ASN A 105 -18.04 -3.84 -8.25
C ASN A 105 -17.44 -4.12 -6.87
N PHE A 106 -16.17 -3.79 -6.68
CA PHE A 106 -15.45 -3.99 -5.44
C PHE A 106 -15.28 -2.66 -4.70
N TYR A 107 -15.77 -2.61 -3.47
CA TYR A 107 -15.64 -1.46 -2.57
C TYR A 107 -14.59 -1.78 -1.52
N VAL A 108 -13.43 -1.14 -1.63
CA VAL A 108 -12.32 -1.30 -0.69
C VAL A 108 -12.42 -0.19 0.36
N ASN A 109 -12.70 -0.55 1.60
CA ASN A 109 -12.72 0.37 2.73
C ASN A 109 -11.51 0.14 3.62
N ILE A 110 -10.67 1.18 3.75
CA ILE A 110 -9.44 1.17 4.55
C ILE A 110 -9.63 2.12 5.73
N GLU A 111 -9.62 1.58 6.93
CA GLU A 111 -9.65 2.33 8.19
C GLU A 111 -8.26 2.26 8.82
N CYS A 112 -7.68 3.38 9.19
CA CYS A 112 -6.39 3.40 9.88
C CYS A 112 -6.34 4.46 10.97
N SER A 113 -5.47 4.23 11.96
CA SER A 113 -5.06 5.22 12.93
C SER A 113 -3.60 5.58 12.70
N ALA A 114 -3.30 6.87 12.70
CA ALA A 114 -1.95 7.36 12.48
C ALA A 114 -1.55 8.36 13.58
N GLN A 115 -0.29 8.32 13.94
CA GLN A 115 0.32 9.29 14.84
C GLN A 115 1.11 10.30 14.01
N LEU A 116 0.80 11.57 14.21
CA LEU A 116 1.60 12.65 13.63
C LEU A 116 2.99 12.63 14.27
N LEU A 117 4.03 12.57 13.45
CA LEU A 117 5.42 12.60 13.90
C LEU A 117 5.99 14.01 13.83
N GLU A 118 5.82 14.67 12.69
CA GLU A 118 6.42 15.96 12.42
C GLU A 118 5.60 16.79 11.44
N VAL A 119 5.62 18.09 11.65
CA VAL A 119 5.11 19.09 10.70
C VAL A 119 6.21 20.11 10.49
N ILE A 120 6.81 20.10 9.30
CA ILE A 120 7.82 21.07 8.89
C ILE A 120 7.13 22.19 8.11
N SER A 121 6.91 23.32 8.77
CA SER A 121 6.30 24.50 8.17
C SER A 121 7.14 25.73 8.43
N GLU A 122 7.28 26.57 7.41
CA GLU A 122 7.96 27.87 7.56
C GLU A 122 7.24 28.82 8.54
N ARG A 123 5.97 28.56 8.84
CA ARG A 123 5.10 29.51 9.53
C ARG A 123 4.87 29.26 11.01
N LYS A 124 5.01 28.05 11.54
CA LYS A 124 4.90 27.74 12.99
C LYS A 124 5.38 26.33 13.35
N SER A 125 6.18 26.24 14.41
CA SER A 125 6.38 25.02 15.17
C SER A 125 5.32 25.00 16.28
N GLY A 126 4.36 24.06 16.23
CA GLY A 126 3.31 23.94 17.24
C GLY A 126 2.32 22.80 16.91
N SER A 127 1.43 22.52 17.86
CA SER A 127 0.34 21.56 17.63
C SER A 127 -0.64 22.08 16.58
N LEU A 128 -1.14 21.18 15.73
CA LEU A 128 -2.18 21.50 14.75
C LEU A 128 -3.48 21.88 15.46
N ASP A 129 -4.14 22.92 14.98
CA ASP A 129 -5.50 23.24 15.40
C ASP A 129 -6.51 22.25 14.79
N GLN A 130 -7.77 22.31 15.21
CA GLN A 130 -8.81 21.37 14.77
C GLN A 130 -9.04 21.41 13.24
N LYS A 131 -8.90 22.56 12.58
CA LYS A 131 -9.05 22.69 11.13
C LYS A 131 -7.87 22.06 10.41
N GLN A 132 -6.67 22.31 10.91
CA GLN A 132 -5.44 21.72 10.37
C GLN A 132 -5.39 20.20 10.56
N GLN A 133 -5.90 19.67 11.69
CA GLN A 133 -6.03 18.24 11.92
C GLN A 133 -6.94 17.58 10.87
N LYS A 134 -8.13 18.14 10.61
CA LYS A 134 -9.03 17.62 9.58
C LYS A 134 -8.42 17.67 8.17
N LEU A 135 -7.67 18.73 7.88
CA LEU A 135 -6.97 18.85 6.61
C LEU A 135 -5.87 17.76 6.50
N ALA A 136 -5.10 17.56 7.56
CA ALA A 136 -4.08 16.50 7.62
C ALA A 136 -4.69 15.11 7.44
N GLU A 137 -5.80 14.79 8.13
CA GLU A 137 -6.53 13.53 7.96
C GLU A 137 -7.00 13.32 6.51
N HIS A 138 -7.53 14.38 5.88
CA HIS A 138 -7.95 14.33 4.49
C HIS A 138 -6.78 14.05 3.54
N LEU A 139 -5.66 14.77 3.70
CA LEU A 139 -4.47 14.61 2.86
C LEU A 139 -3.85 13.20 2.99
N LEU A 140 -3.76 12.68 4.22
CA LEU A 140 -3.27 11.32 4.46
C LEU A 140 -4.21 10.28 3.86
N SER A 141 -5.53 10.48 3.94
CA SER A 141 -6.52 9.58 3.33
C SER A 141 -6.44 9.59 1.81
N GLU A 142 -6.24 10.76 1.18
CA GLU A 142 -6.04 10.84 -0.26
C GLU A 142 -4.72 10.19 -0.70
N ALA A 143 -3.64 10.31 0.08
CA ALA A 143 -2.38 9.64 -0.20
C ALA A 143 -2.55 8.10 -0.22
N ILE A 144 -3.23 7.53 0.78
CA ILE A 144 -3.55 6.09 0.81
C ILE A 144 -4.42 5.70 -0.38
N ARG A 145 -5.41 6.51 -0.71
CA ARG A 145 -6.31 6.29 -1.85
C ARG A 145 -5.55 6.25 -3.17
N GLU A 146 -4.63 7.17 -3.40
CA GLU A 146 -3.85 7.21 -4.64
C GLU A 146 -2.83 6.07 -4.72
N GLU A 147 -2.15 5.70 -3.62
CA GLU A 147 -1.30 4.51 -3.55
C GLU A 147 -2.12 3.25 -3.93
N THR A 148 -3.32 3.10 -3.36
CA THR A 148 -4.22 1.97 -3.62
C THR A 148 -4.69 1.93 -5.08
N LYS A 149 -5.16 3.06 -5.62
CA LYS A 149 -5.61 3.15 -7.02
C LYS A 149 -4.47 2.87 -8.01
N SER A 150 -3.26 3.38 -7.72
CA SER A 150 -2.09 3.13 -8.56
C SER A 150 -1.78 1.64 -8.63
N ALA A 151 -1.74 0.95 -7.48
CA ALA A 151 -1.51 -0.48 -7.42
C ALA A 151 -2.60 -1.28 -8.16
N VAL A 152 -3.88 -0.94 -7.97
CA VAL A 152 -4.99 -1.61 -8.66
C VAL A 152 -4.90 -1.42 -10.18
N ARG A 153 -4.65 -0.20 -10.65
CA ARG A 153 -4.48 0.06 -12.09
C ARG A 153 -3.31 -0.72 -12.67
N ARG A 154 -2.19 -0.74 -11.97
CA ARG A 154 -0.98 -1.43 -12.42
C ARG A 154 -1.19 -2.93 -12.47
N CYS A 155 -1.58 -3.56 -11.37
CA CYS A 155 -1.69 -5.01 -11.27
C CYS A 155 -2.87 -5.58 -12.08
N LEU A 156 -4.08 -5.00 -11.94
CA LEU A 156 -5.28 -5.57 -12.60
C LEU A 156 -5.43 -5.10 -14.04
N LEU A 157 -5.27 -3.80 -14.32
CA LEU A 157 -5.62 -3.27 -15.65
C LEU A 157 -4.46 -3.38 -16.63
N ARG A 158 -3.21 -3.23 -16.18
CA ARG A 158 -2.04 -3.33 -17.05
C ARG A 158 -1.48 -4.75 -17.10
N ASP A 159 -1.28 -5.37 -15.94
CA ASP A 159 -0.55 -6.64 -15.82
C ASP A 159 -1.49 -7.85 -15.79
N HIS A 160 -2.80 -7.63 -15.66
CA HIS A 160 -3.83 -8.66 -15.55
C HIS A 160 -3.58 -9.67 -14.42
N CYS A 161 -2.98 -9.20 -13.31
CA CYS A 161 -2.63 -9.99 -12.14
C CYS A 161 -3.52 -9.60 -10.96
N ASP A 162 -4.35 -10.52 -10.46
CA ASP A 162 -5.14 -10.32 -9.24
C ASP A 162 -4.31 -10.63 -7.98
N VAL A 163 -3.44 -9.70 -7.62
CA VAL A 163 -2.67 -9.75 -6.36
C VAL A 163 -3.52 -9.45 -5.13
N PHE A 164 -4.74 -8.96 -5.32
CA PHE A 164 -5.67 -8.52 -4.28
C PHE A 164 -6.65 -9.60 -3.85
N ARG A 165 -6.74 -10.69 -4.63
CA ARG A 165 -7.70 -11.78 -4.43
C ARG A 165 -9.16 -11.31 -4.53
N PHE A 166 -9.44 -10.39 -5.46
CA PHE A 166 -10.82 -9.98 -5.71
C PHE A 166 -11.70 -11.15 -6.19
N CYS A 167 -11.09 -12.15 -6.83
CA CYS A 167 -11.79 -13.38 -7.20
C CYS A 167 -12.42 -14.11 -5.99
N ASP A 168 -11.84 -14.00 -4.79
CA ASP A 168 -12.38 -14.63 -3.58
C ASP A 168 -13.64 -13.92 -3.03
N HIS A 169 -13.93 -12.76 -3.53
CA HIS A 169 -15.06 -11.93 -3.11
C HIS A 169 -16.23 -11.96 -4.10
N LEU A 170 -16.13 -12.80 -5.15
CA LEU A 170 -17.21 -13.06 -6.11
C LEU A 170 -18.10 -14.19 -5.66
#